data_fb99b748b2177d9aa8e48dbcaa5566e0
#
_entry.id   fb99b748b2177d9aa8e48dbcaa5566e0
#
_cell.length_a   1.000
_cell.length_b   1.000
_cell.length_c   1.000
_cell.angle_alpha   90.00
_cell.angle_beta   90.00
_cell.angle_gamma   90.00
#
_symmetry.space_group_name_H-M   'P 1'
#
loop_
_entity.id
_entity.type
_entity.pdbx_description
1 polymer ?
#
loop_
_entity_poly.entity_id
_entity_poly.type
_entity_poly.pdbx_seq_one_letter_code
_entity_poly.pdbx_strand_id
1 'polypeptide(L)'
;MFDNKNRFVIENYNKQSCFASFLPGISGIHGTPLWNFYVNRGQAICSFGSENKDHSIMEFYPAHQSYQFTKTMGFRTFLKVDGTFYEPFVDDDMPHKMYIGMNELEIEETNEALGIKVNVLYYTMPNERLGGLVRTVTITNLAGAKKDVEVLDGMPALLPYGIALKDMKETAQTTKAWMQVEDVNEKLPYYRVRIALADAAEVSEVEAGNFMVSVNKNGEKLPIIADPELIFDYDTSLTKPVNFYKTEVLALAAEHQLCANQVPAGFACAHEEITDSHTIYSVYGQAGTKELFHTFANAGLDAAYFARKHEENDAIINELADTIATTTADPVFDAYCKQTYIDNVLRGGYPVKLPGGHIFYVYSRKHGDVERDYNFFSMLPEYYSQGNGNFRDVNQNRRSDIYFANFV
;
A
#
# COMPACT_ATOMS: atom_id res chain seq x y z
N MET A 1 -5.64 16.32 16.68
CA MET A 1 -4.70 16.29 17.83
C MET A 1 -3.47 15.54 17.39
N PHE A 2 -2.26 15.90 17.88
CA PHE A 2 -1.06 15.10 17.61
C PHE A 2 -0.84 14.07 18.71
N ASP A 3 -0.37 12.88 18.33
CA ASP A 3 0.08 11.86 19.28
C ASP A 3 1.55 12.10 19.72
N ASN A 4 2.07 11.22 20.53
CA ASN A 4 3.44 11.29 21.02
C ASN A 4 4.52 11.02 19.94
N LYS A 5 4.13 10.58 18.76
CA LYS A 5 4.99 10.40 17.58
C LYS A 5 4.85 11.55 16.57
N ASN A 6 4.17 12.63 16.94
CA ASN A 6 3.84 13.77 16.06
C ASN A 6 2.99 13.39 14.83
N ARG A 7 2.16 12.35 14.93
CA ARG A 7 1.19 12.02 13.89
C ARG A 7 -0.14 12.71 14.18
N PHE A 8 -0.82 13.14 13.12
CA PHE A 8 -2.15 13.74 13.24
C PHE A 8 -3.21 12.66 13.46
N VAL A 9 -3.94 12.75 14.57
CA VAL A 9 -4.94 11.75 14.96
C VAL A 9 -6.34 12.23 14.63
N ILE A 10 -7.09 11.41 13.91
CA ILE A 10 -8.49 11.59 13.58
C ILE A 10 -9.30 10.51 14.28
N GLU A 11 -10.09 10.92 15.26
CA GLU A 11 -11.05 10.04 15.95
C GLU A 11 -12.29 9.83 15.07
N ASN A 12 -12.78 8.60 15.02
CA ASN A 12 -13.95 8.21 14.23
C ASN A 12 -13.85 8.72 12.78
N TYR A 13 -12.71 8.45 12.13
CA TYR A 13 -12.39 8.98 10.82
C TYR A 13 -13.46 8.64 9.75
N ASN A 14 -14.11 7.48 9.88
CA ASN A 14 -15.17 6.98 9.03
C ASN A 14 -16.45 7.84 9.07
N LYS A 15 -16.70 8.56 10.18
CA LYS A 15 -17.83 9.49 10.38
C LYS A 15 -17.52 10.93 10.00
N GLN A 16 -16.26 11.26 9.77
CA GLN A 16 -15.85 12.61 9.34
C GLN A 16 -16.25 12.89 7.89
N SER A 17 -16.29 14.16 7.50
CA SER A 17 -16.45 14.57 6.10
C SER A 17 -15.44 13.81 5.23
N CYS A 18 -15.87 13.39 4.04
CA CYS A 18 -15.00 12.68 3.12
C CYS A 18 -13.79 13.52 2.75
N PHE A 19 -12.61 12.94 2.87
CA PHE A 19 -11.37 13.52 2.33
C PHE A 19 -10.52 12.43 1.69
N ALA A 20 -9.72 12.84 0.72
CA ALA A 20 -8.72 12.02 0.09
C ALA A 20 -7.36 12.70 0.21
N SER A 21 -6.31 11.90 0.37
CA SER A 21 -4.94 12.38 0.42
C SER A 21 -3.99 11.29 -0.12
N PHE A 22 -2.69 11.50 -0.03
CA PHE A 22 -1.70 10.56 -0.50
C PHE A 22 -0.56 10.39 0.51
N LEU A 23 0.02 9.20 0.55
CA LEU A 23 1.33 9.02 1.17
C LEU A 23 2.40 9.51 0.20
N PRO A 24 3.42 10.25 0.67
CA PRO A 24 4.50 10.74 -0.18
C PRO A 24 5.17 9.66 -1.02
N GLY A 25 5.25 8.43 -0.53
CA GLY A 25 5.86 7.32 -1.25
C GLY A 25 7.35 7.51 -1.48
N ILE A 26 8.01 8.29 -0.65
CA ILE A 26 9.46 8.49 -0.66
C ILE A 26 10.11 7.21 -0.11
N SER A 27 10.99 6.63 -0.90
CA SER A 27 11.63 5.34 -0.60
C SER A 27 13.16 5.45 -0.46
N GLY A 28 13.71 6.65 -0.32
CA GLY A 28 15.14 6.90 -0.29
C GLY A 28 15.78 6.94 -1.68
N ILE A 29 17.02 7.41 -1.75
CA ILE A 29 17.78 7.53 -3.02
C ILE A 29 18.14 6.17 -3.63
N HIS A 30 18.11 5.11 -2.85
CA HIS A 30 18.36 3.73 -3.29
C HIS A 30 17.08 2.91 -3.39
N GLY A 31 15.92 3.51 -3.20
CA GLY A 31 14.64 2.84 -3.22
C GLY A 31 13.85 3.11 -4.48
N THR A 32 12.84 2.29 -4.72
CA THR A 32 11.88 2.44 -5.82
C THR A 32 10.55 2.95 -5.27
N PRO A 33 10.08 4.12 -5.71
CA PRO A 33 8.87 4.73 -5.15
C PRO A 33 7.60 4.06 -5.63
N LEU A 34 6.53 4.22 -4.84
CA LEU A 34 5.16 3.94 -5.25
C LEU A 34 4.29 5.18 -4.99
N TRP A 35 3.32 5.42 -5.86
CA TRP A 35 2.25 6.35 -5.53
C TRP A 35 1.17 5.63 -4.72
N ASN A 36 0.61 6.29 -3.70
CA ASN A 36 -0.38 5.74 -2.80
C ASN A 36 -1.42 6.81 -2.45
N PHE A 37 -2.69 6.53 -2.72
CA PHE A 37 -3.81 7.38 -2.28
C PHE A 37 -4.60 6.69 -1.18
N TYR A 38 -5.11 7.50 -0.25
CA TYR A 38 -5.96 7.02 0.81
C TYR A 38 -7.15 7.95 1.04
N VAL A 39 -8.20 7.39 1.61
CA VAL A 39 -9.43 8.07 2.01
C VAL A 39 -9.77 7.71 3.44
N ASN A 40 -10.65 8.49 4.06
CA ASN A 40 -11.13 8.19 5.41
C ASN A 40 -12.32 7.21 5.42
N ARG A 41 -12.17 6.08 4.73
CA ARG A 41 -13.17 5.00 4.70
C ARG A 41 -12.49 3.63 4.67
N GLY A 42 -13.15 2.62 5.24
CA GLY A 42 -12.63 1.25 5.27
C GLY A 42 -11.21 1.19 5.83
N GLN A 43 -10.34 0.43 5.19
CA GLN A 43 -8.93 0.32 5.59
C GLN A 43 -8.02 1.34 4.87
N ALA A 44 -8.57 2.48 4.55
CA ALA A 44 -7.96 3.73 4.09
C ALA A 44 -7.34 3.69 2.68
N ILE A 45 -6.35 2.83 2.40
CA ILE A 45 -5.71 2.80 1.06
C ILE A 45 -6.76 2.48 0.00
N CYS A 46 -6.90 3.36 -0.97
CA CYS A 46 -7.92 3.27 -2.01
C CYS A 46 -7.36 3.05 -3.41
N SER A 47 -6.06 3.30 -3.59
CA SER A 47 -5.35 3.03 -4.84
C SER A 47 -3.86 3.19 -4.63
N PHE A 48 -3.04 2.36 -5.26
CA PHE A 48 -1.58 2.51 -5.30
C PHE A 48 -0.99 1.75 -6.48
N GLY A 49 0.23 2.10 -6.84
CA GLY A 49 0.96 1.46 -7.93
C GLY A 49 2.30 2.13 -8.22
N SER A 50 2.92 1.72 -9.32
CA SER A 50 4.15 2.29 -9.85
C SER A 50 3.87 3.29 -10.98
N GLU A 51 4.84 4.07 -11.39
CA GLU A 51 4.80 5.01 -12.52
C GLU A 51 3.63 5.99 -12.51
N ASN A 52 2.45 5.53 -12.85
CA ASN A 52 1.22 6.33 -12.97
C ASN A 52 -0.03 5.44 -12.79
N LYS A 53 -1.20 6.01 -13.02
CA LYS A 53 -2.48 5.29 -12.86
C LYS A 53 -2.68 4.09 -13.79
N ASP A 54 -1.92 3.99 -14.88
CA ASP A 54 -1.98 2.86 -15.80
C ASP A 54 -1.16 1.65 -15.31
N HIS A 55 -0.36 1.83 -14.25
CA HIS A 55 0.43 0.80 -13.60
C HIS A 55 -0.02 0.59 -12.15
N SER A 56 -1.33 0.50 -11.96
CA SER A 56 -1.94 0.28 -10.65
C SER A 56 -1.73 -1.16 -10.17
N ILE A 57 -1.43 -1.31 -8.87
CA ILE A 57 -1.53 -2.59 -8.16
C ILE A 57 -2.94 -2.73 -7.58
N MET A 58 -3.46 -1.67 -6.97
CA MET A 58 -4.88 -1.49 -6.65
C MET A 58 -5.46 -0.44 -7.59
N GLU A 59 -6.56 -0.78 -8.28
CA GLU A 59 -7.15 0.04 -9.33
C GLU A 59 -7.36 1.49 -8.91
N PHE A 60 -7.04 2.42 -9.79
CA PHE A 60 -7.26 3.84 -9.56
C PHE A 60 -8.73 4.22 -9.78
N TYR A 61 -9.33 4.79 -8.76
CA TYR A 61 -10.64 5.44 -8.81
C TYR A 61 -10.51 6.90 -8.37
N PRO A 62 -11.25 7.84 -8.99
CA PRO A 62 -11.39 9.20 -8.48
C PRO A 62 -11.97 9.20 -7.06
N ALA A 63 -11.66 10.22 -6.27
CA ALA A 63 -11.99 10.26 -4.85
C ALA A 63 -13.47 9.98 -4.52
N HIS A 64 -14.40 10.53 -5.31
CA HIS A 64 -15.84 10.32 -5.10
C HIS A 64 -16.27 8.85 -5.25
N GLN A 65 -15.59 8.07 -6.08
CA GLN A 65 -15.79 6.62 -6.20
C GLN A 65 -15.01 5.88 -5.11
N SER A 66 -13.79 6.32 -4.80
CA SER A 66 -12.97 5.74 -3.74
C SER A 66 -13.69 5.74 -2.38
N TYR A 67 -14.42 6.80 -2.04
CA TYR A 67 -15.23 6.83 -0.82
C TYR A 67 -16.28 5.72 -0.74
N GLN A 68 -16.77 5.24 -1.87
CA GLN A 68 -17.77 4.18 -1.95
C GLN A 68 -17.12 2.79 -1.98
N PHE A 69 -16.02 2.64 -2.74
CA PHE A 69 -15.46 1.33 -3.06
C PHE A 69 -14.39 0.85 -2.07
N THR A 70 -13.74 1.75 -1.31
CA THR A 70 -12.64 1.35 -0.43
C THR A 70 -13.04 0.29 0.60
N LYS A 71 -14.28 0.30 1.10
CA LYS A 71 -14.77 -0.73 2.04
C LYS A 71 -14.87 -2.14 1.43
N THR A 72 -15.04 -2.25 0.10
CA THR A 72 -15.25 -3.54 -0.58
C THR A 72 -14.12 -3.92 -1.52
N MET A 73 -13.49 -2.95 -2.17
CA MET A 73 -12.43 -3.16 -3.16
C MET A 73 -11.03 -2.76 -2.67
N GLY A 74 -10.91 -2.06 -1.54
CA GLY A 74 -9.65 -1.79 -0.86
C GLY A 74 -9.11 -2.99 -0.09
N PHE A 75 -8.13 -2.75 0.77
CA PHE A 75 -7.67 -3.78 1.71
C PHE A 75 -8.78 -4.18 2.67
N ARG A 76 -8.82 -5.48 2.99
CA ARG A 76 -9.81 -6.07 3.91
C ARG A 76 -9.13 -7.12 4.79
N THR A 77 -9.62 -7.23 6.01
CA THR A 77 -9.21 -8.25 6.97
C THR A 77 -10.45 -8.98 7.43
N PHE A 78 -10.53 -10.27 7.17
CA PHE A 78 -11.60 -11.13 7.70
C PHE A 78 -11.05 -11.96 8.82
N LEU A 79 -11.77 -12.02 9.92
CA LEU A 79 -11.38 -12.76 11.11
C LEU A 79 -12.46 -13.75 11.51
N LYS A 80 -12.05 -14.90 12.06
CA LYS A 80 -12.88 -15.68 12.98
C LYS A 80 -12.17 -15.71 14.32
N VAL A 81 -12.82 -15.20 15.34
CA VAL A 81 -12.31 -15.15 16.71
C VAL A 81 -13.15 -16.08 17.57
N ASP A 82 -12.56 -17.16 18.05
CA ASP A 82 -13.27 -18.24 18.77
C ASP A 82 -14.52 -18.72 17.98
N GLY A 83 -14.39 -18.84 16.64
CA GLY A 83 -15.43 -19.20 15.70
C GLY A 83 -16.44 -18.09 15.35
N THR A 84 -16.32 -16.90 15.91
CA THR A 84 -17.18 -15.76 15.59
C THR A 84 -16.58 -14.94 14.46
N PHE A 85 -17.32 -14.78 13.36
CA PHE A 85 -16.88 -13.94 12.23
C PHE A 85 -16.88 -12.46 12.59
N TYR A 86 -15.84 -11.76 12.13
CA TYR A 86 -15.67 -10.34 12.30
C TYR A 86 -14.86 -9.73 11.14
N GLU A 87 -15.33 -8.61 10.60
CA GLU A 87 -14.59 -7.80 9.64
C GLU A 87 -14.36 -6.41 10.24
N PRO A 88 -13.12 -6.06 10.66
CA PRO A 88 -12.81 -4.75 11.20
C PRO A 88 -12.91 -3.64 10.14
N PHE A 89 -13.15 -2.42 10.59
CA PHE A 89 -13.23 -1.18 9.80
C PHE A 89 -14.41 -1.08 8.81
N VAL A 90 -15.40 -1.95 8.91
CA VAL A 90 -16.59 -1.94 8.05
C VAL A 90 -17.80 -1.32 8.75
N ASP A 91 -17.96 -1.60 10.05
CA ASP A 91 -19.07 -1.06 10.85
C ASP A 91 -18.77 0.37 11.29
N ASP A 92 -19.50 1.34 10.72
CA ASP A 92 -19.31 2.76 11.03
C ASP A 92 -19.68 3.13 12.48
N ASP A 93 -20.36 2.27 13.22
CA ASP A 93 -20.69 2.50 14.63
C ASP A 93 -19.56 2.11 15.58
N MET A 94 -18.60 1.32 15.12
CA MET A 94 -17.38 1.04 15.88
C MET A 94 -16.45 2.26 15.92
N PRO A 95 -15.75 2.50 17.05
CA PRO A 95 -14.76 3.57 17.15
C PRO A 95 -13.52 3.26 16.31
N HIS A 96 -13.27 4.09 15.31
CA HIS A 96 -12.09 4.00 14.46
C HIS A 96 -11.14 5.16 14.71
N LYS A 97 -9.85 4.91 14.74
CA LYS A 97 -8.81 5.94 14.76
C LYS A 97 -7.93 5.87 13.53
N MET A 98 -7.54 7.03 13.03
CA MET A 98 -6.57 7.16 11.96
C MET A 98 -5.43 8.05 12.43
N TYR A 99 -4.20 7.57 12.26
CA TYR A 99 -2.96 8.26 12.59
C TYR A 99 -2.23 8.56 11.29
N ILE A 100 -2.05 9.83 10.99
CA ILE A 100 -1.41 10.30 9.74
C ILE A 100 -0.04 10.86 10.08
N GLY A 101 1.01 10.15 9.68
CA GLY A 101 2.40 10.60 9.70
C GLY A 101 2.79 11.29 8.39
N MET A 102 4.04 11.73 8.29
CA MET A 102 4.54 12.36 7.06
C MET A 102 4.72 11.37 5.90
N ASN A 103 5.03 10.11 6.18
CA ASN A 103 5.19 9.03 5.17
C ASN A 103 4.62 7.68 5.65
N GLU A 104 3.73 7.72 6.62
CA GLU A 104 3.05 6.54 7.15
C GLU A 104 1.58 6.84 7.43
N LEU A 105 0.78 5.79 7.43
CA LEU A 105 -0.63 5.83 7.81
C LEU A 105 -0.93 4.62 8.70
N GLU A 106 -1.54 4.83 9.86
CA GLU A 106 -2.02 3.75 10.71
C GLU A 106 -3.52 3.91 10.98
N ILE A 107 -4.25 2.81 11.03
CA ILE A 107 -5.64 2.77 11.47
C ILE A 107 -5.80 1.77 12.60
N GLU A 108 -6.75 2.05 13.49
CA GLU A 108 -7.01 1.25 14.69
C GLU A 108 -8.50 1.09 14.91
N GLU A 109 -8.91 -0.13 15.28
CA GLU A 109 -10.24 -0.44 15.76
C GLU A 109 -10.17 -1.38 16.96
N THR A 110 -11.00 -1.14 17.97
CA THR A 110 -11.14 -2.02 19.14
C THR A 110 -12.55 -2.60 19.20
N ASN A 111 -12.63 -3.94 19.22
CA ASN A 111 -13.87 -4.67 19.46
C ASN A 111 -13.87 -5.24 20.89
N GLU A 112 -14.50 -4.53 21.82
CA GLU A 112 -14.55 -4.94 23.23
C GLU A 112 -15.35 -6.24 23.42
N ALA A 113 -16.39 -6.48 22.62
CA ALA A 113 -17.23 -7.67 22.72
C ALA A 113 -16.43 -8.94 22.37
N LEU A 114 -15.56 -8.87 21.39
CA LEU A 114 -14.65 -9.96 21.03
C LEU A 114 -13.33 -9.91 21.81
N GLY A 115 -13.07 -8.85 22.57
CA GLY A 115 -11.85 -8.65 23.34
C GLY A 115 -10.60 -8.59 22.46
N ILE A 116 -10.67 -7.96 21.31
CA ILE A 116 -9.54 -7.78 20.37
C ILE A 116 -9.40 -6.33 19.93
N LYS A 117 -8.18 -5.97 19.57
CA LYS A 117 -7.85 -4.73 18.86
C LYS A 117 -7.11 -5.06 17.59
N VAL A 118 -7.45 -4.36 16.51
CA VAL A 118 -6.78 -4.49 15.21
C VAL A 118 -6.13 -3.17 14.84
N ASN A 119 -4.82 -3.21 14.59
CA ASN A 119 -4.05 -2.11 14.05
C ASN A 119 -3.55 -2.47 12.65
N VAL A 120 -3.60 -1.51 11.73
CA VAL A 120 -3.03 -1.66 10.38
C VAL A 120 -2.15 -0.47 10.09
N LEU A 121 -0.85 -0.73 9.87
CA LEU A 121 0.15 0.26 9.53
C LEU A 121 0.55 0.13 8.05
N TYR A 122 0.65 1.26 7.36
CA TYR A 122 1.11 1.37 5.98
C TYR A 122 2.30 2.32 5.87
N TYR A 123 3.31 1.91 5.12
CA TYR A 123 4.41 2.79 4.69
C TYR A 123 5.04 2.26 3.39
N THR A 124 5.73 3.12 2.65
CA THR A 124 6.46 2.70 1.44
C THR A 124 7.79 2.08 1.83
N MET A 125 8.11 0.92 1.26
CA MET A 125 9.35 0.18 1.50
C MET A 125 10.58 1.04 1.13
N PRO A 126 11.47 1.36 2.08
CA PRO A 126 12.65 2.16 1.79
C PRO A 126 13.83 1.30 1.31
N ASN A 127 14.68 1.92 0.48
CA ASN A 127 15.99 1.41 0.07
C ASN A 127 16.00 -0.02 -0.49
N GLU A 128 14.94 -0.38 -1.24
CA GLU A 128 14.86 -1.66 -1.96
C GLU A 128 14.82 -1.43 -3.47
N ARG A 129 15.33 -2.42 -4.23
CA ARG A 129 15.40 -2.38 -5.69
C ARG A 129 14.05 -2.59 -6.39
N LEU A 130 13.01 -2.83 -5.62
CA LEU A 130 11.62 -2.98 -6.05
C LEU A 130 10.73 -2.01 -5.29
N GLY A 131 9.61 -1.60 -5.90
CA GLY A 131 8.62 -0.78 -5.22
C GLY A 131 7.69 -1.64 -4.37
N GLY A 132 7.46 -1.25 -3.11
CA GLY A 132 6.59 -2.00 -2.23
C GLY A 132 5.83 -1.10 -1.23
N LEU A 133 4.53 -1.36 -1.08
CA LEU A 133 3.72 -0.88 0.04
C LEU A 133 3.78 -1.94 1.14
N VAL A 134 4.35 -1.58 2.27
CA VAL A 134 4.31 -2.41 3.46
C VAL A 134 2.96 -2.22 4.14
N ARG A 135 2.34 -3.35 4.48
CA ARG A 135 1.13 -3.42 5.28
C ARG A 135 1.38 -4.35 6.45
N THR A 136 1.30 -3.83 7.67
CA THR A 136 1.44 -4.61 8.90
C THR A 136 0.10 -4.66 9.61
N VAL A 137 -0.46 -5.86 9.78
CA VAL A 137 -1.71 -6.08 10.52
C VAL A 137 -1.40 -6.74 11.84
N THR A 138 -1.70 -6.05 12.94
CA THR A 138 -1.52 -6.57 14.29
C THR A 138 -2.87 -6.77 14.97
N ILE A 139 -3.14 -8.01 15.38
CA ILE A 139 -4.33 -8.39 16.14
C ILE A 139 -3.89 -8.61 17.58
N THR A 140 -4.36 -7.77 18.49
CA THR A 140 -4.03 -7.81 19.92
C THR A 140 -5.18 -8.43 20.69
N ASN A 141 -4.88 -9.41 21.52
CA ASN A 141 -5.83 -10.02 22.45
C ASN A 141 -5.91 -9.16 23.72
N LEU A 142 -7.09 -8.66 24.03
CA LEU A 142 -7.35 -7.83 25.21
C LEU A 142 -8.00 -8.61 26.36
N ALA A 143 -8.40 -9.87 26.12
CA ALA A 143 -9.23 -10.63 27.08
C ALA A 143 -8.43 -11.40 28.14
N GLY A 144 -7.11 -11.51 28.02
CA GLY A 144 -6.23 -12.25 28.96
C GLY A 144 -6.31 -13.79 28.86
N ALA A 145 -7.36 -14.36 28.26
CA ALA A 145 -7.43 -15.76 27.88
C ALA A 145 -6.96 -15.96 26.44
N LYS A 146 -6.40 -17.12 26.12
CA LYS A 146 -6.05 -17.46 24.74
C LYS A 146 -7.27 -17.38 23.84
N LYS A 147 -7.06 -16.90 22.61
CA LYS A 147 -8.06 -16.84 21.55
C LYS A 147 -7.60 -17.63 20.34
N ASP A 148 -8.52 -18.38 19.78
CA ASP A 148 -8.35 -19.04 18.49
C ASP A 148 -8.74 -18.05 17.37
N VAL A 149 -7.79 -17.71 16.48
CA VAL A 149 -7.99 -16.67 15.47
C VAL A 149 -7.58 -17.15 14.10
N GLU A 150 -8.55 -17.27 13.20
CA GLU A 150 -8.33 -17.40 11.77
C GLU A 150 -8.30 -16.02 11.12
N VAL A 151 -7.34 -15.80 10.22
CA VAL A 151 -7.13 -14.51 9.53
C VAL A 151 -7.07 -14.73 8.03
N LEU A 152 -7.84 -13.93 7.31
CA LEU A 152 -7.75 -13.78 5.86
C LEU A 152 -7.55 -12.30 5.57
N ASP A 153 -6.32 -11.88 5.23
CA ASP A 153 -5.92 -10.48 5.09
C ASP A 153 -5.38 -10.15 3.71
N GLY A 154 -5.92 -9.12 3.07
CA GLY A 154 -5.46 -8.71 1.75
C GLY A 154 -6.43 -7.83 0.99
N MET A 155 -6.51 -8.02 -0.32
CA MET A 155 -7.40 -7.28 -1.19
C MET A 155 -8.09 -8.17 -2.24
N PRO A 156 -9.37 -7.89 -2.57
CA PRO A 156 -10.17 -8.73 -3.46
C PRO A 156 -9.77 -8.64 -4.93
N ALA A 157 -9.06 -7.58 -5.32
CA ALA A 157 -8.59 -7.38 -6.69
C ALA A 157 -7.17 -6.81 -6.67
N LEU A 158 -6.18 -7.64 -7.01
CA LEU A 158 -4.79 -7.24 -7.24
C LEU A 158 -4.54 -7.28 -8.75
N LEU A 159 -4.34 -6.10 -9.35
CA LEU A 159 -4.20 -6.01 -10.79
C LEU A 159 -2.88 -6.62 -11.27
N PRO A 160 -2.90 -7.47 -12.30
CA PRO A 160 -1.69 -7.91 -12.97
C PRO A 160 -1.01 -6.75 -13.72
N TYR A 161 0.32 -6.73 -13.70
CA TYR A 161 1.11 -5.75 -14.45
C TYR A 161 0.95 -5.94 -15.95
N GLY A 162 0.96 -4.83 -16.71
CA GLY A 162 0.90 -4.81 -18.16
C GLY A 162 -0.48 -4.48 -18.76
N ILE A 163 -1.42 -3.99 -17.94
CA ILE A 163 -2.74 -3.53 -18.39
C ILE A 163 -2.92 -2.06 -18.00
N ALA A 164 -3.10 -1.20 -18.98
CA ALA A 164 -3.44 0.20 -18.72
C ALA A 164 -4.87 0.35 -18.18
N LEU A 165 -5.08 1.37 -17.36
CA LEU A 165 -6.40 1.67 -16.76
C LEU A 165 -7.49 1.86 -17.85
N LYS A 166 -7.12 2.44 -18.98
CA LYS A 166 -8.02 2.59 -20.14
C LYS A 166 -8.53 1.23 -20.62
N ASP A 167 -7.63 0.27 -20.79
CA ASP A 167 -7.97 -1.07 -21.28
C ASP A 167 -8.86 -1.81 -20.27
N MET A 168 -8.59 -1.63 -18.98
CA MET A 168 -9.46 -2.15 -17.93
C MET A 168 -10.89 -1.61 -17.99
N LYS A 169 -11.07 -0.36 -18.38
CA LYS A 169 -12.40 0.27 -18.45
C LYS A 169 -13.12 -0.01 -19.78
N GLU A 170 -12.39 0.02 -20.90
CA GLU A 170 -12.98 -0.10 -22.23
C GLU A 170 -13.15 -1.56 -22.68
N THR A 171 -12.21 -2.43 -22.29
CA THR A 171 -12.17 -3.83 -22.72
C THR A 171 -12.03 -4.83 -21.56
N ALA A 172 -12.58 -4.48 -20.40
CA ALA A 172 -12.40 -5.22 -19.15
C ALA A 172 -12.64 -6.74 -19.24
N GLN A 173 -13.64 -7.17 -20.00
CA GLN A 173 -13.93 -8.61 -20.13
C GLN A 173 -12.88 -9.33 -21.00
N THR A 174 -12.35 -8.65 -22.01
CA THR A 174 -11.33 -9.21 -22.88
C THR A 174 -9.97 -9.25 -22.18
N THR A 175 -9.59 -8.19 -21.47
CA THR A 175 -8.30 -8.11 -20.77
C THR A 175 -8.11 -9.18 -19.71
N LYS A 176 -9.18 -9.65 -19.07
CA LYS A 176 -9.14 -10.77 -18.12
C LYS A 176 -8.54 -12.05 -18.72
N ALA A 177 -8.73 -12.28 -20.01
CA ALA A 177 -8.20 -13.48 -20.68
C ALA A 177 -6.67 -13.56 -20.71
N TRP A 178 -5.96 -12.47 -20.51
CA TRP A 178 -4.48 -12.42 -20.47
C TRP A 178 -3.92 -12.36 -19.04
N MET A 179 -4.75 -12.12 -18.06
CA MET A 179 -4.32 -12.07 -16.65
C MET A 179 -3.90 -13.45 -16.16
N GLN A 180 -2.80 -13.50 -15.43
CA GLN A 180 -2.34 -14.71 -14.74
C GLN A 180 -1.61 -14.38 -13.45
N VAL A 181 -1.54 -15.37 -12.57
CA VAL A 181 -0.72 -15.38 -11.36
C VAL A 181 0.16 -16.61 -11.39
N GLU A 182 1.45 -16.40 -11.22
CA GLU A 182 2.46 -17.46 -11.15
C GLU A 182 2.89 -17.69 -9.69
N ASP A 183 3.48 -18.83 -9.39
CA ASP A 183 4.18 -19.16 -8.15
C ASP A 183 3.33 -19.04 -6.86
N VAL A 184 2.00 -19.17 -6.97
CA VAL A 184 1.07 -19.14 -5.81
C VAL A 184 1.37 -20.27 -4.83
N ASN A 185 1.67 -21.48 -5.34
CA ASN A 185 2.01 -22.64 -4.52
C ASN A 185 3.35 -22.47 -3.75
N GLU A 186 4.22 -21.60 -4.23
CA GLU A 186 5.46 -21.21 -3.57
C GLU A 186 5.25 -20.13 -2.50
N LYS A 187 4.00 -19.66 -2.34
CA LYS A 187 3.61 -18.53 -1.49
C LYS A 187 4.27 -17.22 -1.94
N LEU A 188 4.58 -17.09 -3.22
CA LEU A 188 5.24 -15.96 -3.88
C LEU A 188 4.49 -15.58 -5.16
N PRO A 189 3.19 -15.22 -5.08
CA PRO A 189 2.40 -14.92 -6.25
C PRO A 189 2.96 -13.71 -7.02
N TYR A 190 3.11 -13.91 -8.33
CA TYR A 190 3.57 -12.91 -9.29
C TYR A 190 2.49 -12.65 -10.34
N TYR A 191 1.98 -11.43 -10.38
CA TYR A 191 0.79 -11.02 -11.13
C TYR A 191 1.20 -10.25 -12.37
N ARG A 192 0.97 -10.81 -13.55
CA ARG A 192 1.25 -10.17 -14.85
C ARG A 192 0.29 -10.61 -15.93
N VAL A 193 0.25 -9.90 -17.05
CA VAL A 193 -0.37 -10.44 -18.24
C VAL A 193 0.63 -11.37 -18.96
N ARG A 194 0.11 -12.39 -19.62
CA ARG A 194 0.94 -13.39 -20.31
C ARG A 194 1.75 -12.81 -21.46
N ILE A 195 1.18 -11.82 -22.16
CA ILE A 195 1.78 -11.15 -23.31
C ILE A 195 1.42 -9.67 -23.29
N ALA A 196 2.24 -8.82 -23.89
CA ALA A 196 1.91 -7.43 -24.08
C ALA A 196 0.64 -7.25 -24.95
N LEU A 197 -0.25 -6.35 -24.51
CA LEU A 197 -1.52 -6.07 -25.21
C LEU A 197 -1.36 -5.10 -26.39
N ALA A 198 -0.12 -4.73 -26.72
CA ALA A 198 0.14 -3.84 -27.86
C ALA A 198 -0.24 -4.50 -29.19
N ASP A 199 -0.91 -3.76 -30.08
CA ASP A 199 -1.16 -4.18 -31.44
C ASP A 199 0.14 -4.03 -32.27
N ALA A 200 1.01 -5.04 -32.14
CA ALA A 200 2.31 -5.10 -32.76
C ALA A 200 2.45 -6.41 -33.57
N ALA A 201 3.31 -6.37 -34.59
CA ALA A 201 3.56 -7.56 -35.42
C ALA A 201 4.29 -8.68 -34.64
N GLU A 202 4.99 -8.33 -33.61
CA GLU A 202 5.74 -9.26 -32.75
C GLU A 202 5.04 -9.43 -31.41
N VAL A 203 4.94 -10.68 -30.96
CA VAL A 203 4.46 -10.99 -29.58
C VAL A 203 5.61 -10.81 -28.62
N SER A 204 5.46 -9.89 -27.66
CA SER A 204 6.44 -9.67 -26.61
C SER A 204 5.92 -10.17 -25.26
N GLU A 205 6.79 -10.81 -24.50
CA GLU A 205 6.53 -11.21 -23.12
C GLU A 205 6.60 -10.00 -22.20
N VAL A 206 5.76 -9.98 -21.16
CA VAL A 206 5.81 -8.98 -20.09
C VAL A 206 6.64 -9.55 -18.94
N GLU A 207 7.85 -9.02 -18.73
CA GLU A 207 8.77 -9.52 -17.69
C GLU A 207 8.43 -8.95 -16.32
N ALA A 208 8.07 -7.67 -16.26
CA ALA A 208 7.68 -7.03 -15.01
C ALA A 208 6.36 -7.55 -14.48
N GLY A 209 6.19 -7.53 -13.15
CA GLY A 209 4.97 -8.00 -12.52
C GLY A 209 4.69 -7.31 -11.20
N ASN A 210 3.42 -7.27 -10.83
CA ASN A 210 3.03 -6.97 -9.49
C ASN A 210 3.17 -8.22 -8.61
N PHE A 211 3.32 -8.03 -7.32
CA PHE A 211 3.52 -9.15 -6.40
C PHE A 211 2.92 -8.89 -5.04
N MET A 212 2.73 -9.95 -4.28
CA MET A 212 2.60 -9.88 -2.83
C MET A 212 3.45 -10.96 -2.16
N VAL A 213 3.94 -10.66 -0.98
CA VAL A 213 4.51 -11.63 -0.05
C VAL A 213 4.02 -11.29 1.35
N SER A 214 3.63 -12.31 2.10
CA SER A 214 3.18 -12.16 3.48
C SER A 214 3.90 -13.14 4.37
N VAL A 215 4.33 -12.67 5.54
CA VAL A 215 5.06 -13.48 6.51
C VAL A 215 4.54 -13.25 7.92
N ASN A 216 4.74 -14.23 8.79
CA ASN A 216 4.55 -14.07 10.23
C ASN A 216 5.80 -13.41 10.87
N LYS A 217 5.77 -13.20 12.19
CA LYS A 217 6.87 -12.58 12.94
C LYS A 217 8.23 -13.30 12.83
N ASN A 218 8.21 -14.59 12.50
CA ASN A 218 9.41 -15.42 12.37
C ASN A 218 9.95 -15.44 10.92
N GLY A 219 9.29 -14.76 9.98
CA GLY A 219 9.65 -14.76 8.57
C GLY A 219 9.14 -15.97 7.78
N GLU A 220 8.24 -16.77 8.36
CA GLU A 220 7.60 -17.88 7.66
C GLU A 220 6.55 -17.34 6.71
N LYS A 221 6.66 -17.70 5.42
CA LYS A 221 5.72 -17.28 4.38
C LYS A 221 4.34 -17.90 4.61
N LEU A 222 3.32 -17.05 4.59
CA LEU A 222 1.93 -17.44 4.72
C LEU A 222 1.38 -17.96 3.37
N PRO A 223 0.43 -18.91 3.38
CA PRO A 223 -0.33 -19.26 2.19
C PRO A 223 -1.11 -18.08 1.64
N ILE A 224 -1.20 -17.99 0.32
CA ILE A 224 -1.92 -16.92 -0.38
C ILE A 224 -3.06 -17.49 -1.19
N ILE A 225 -4.23 -16.86 -1.12
CA ILE A 225 -5.35 -17.10 -2.03
C ILE A 225 -5.37 -15.99 -3.08
N ALA A 226 -5.11 -16.38 -4.32
CA ALA A 226 -5.16 -15.51 -5.50
C ALA A 226 -6.46 -15.67 -6.29
N ASP A 227 -7.21 -16.74 -6.06
CA ASP A 227 -8.49 -17.01 -6.69
C ASP A 227 -9.64 -16.42 -5.85
N PRO A 228 -10.29 -15.33 -6.32
CA PRO A 228 -11.36 -14.71 -5.55
C PRO A 228 -12.60 -15.61 -5.38
N GLU A 229 -12.85 -16.57 -6.29
CA GLU A 229 -13.98 -17.48 -6.18
C GLU A 229 -13.86 -18.42 -4.98
N LEU A 230 -12.63 -18.80 -4.60
CA LEU A 230 -12.39 -19.57 -3.38
C LEU A 230 -12.83 -18.85 -2.10
N ILE A 231 -12.80 -17.53 -2.10
CA ILE A 231 -13.19 -16.73 -0.93
C ILE A 231 -14.67 -16.37 -0.99
N PHE A 232 -15.11 -15.79 -2.14
CA PHE A 232 -16.39 -15.13 -2.29
C PHE A 232 -17.48 -16.03 -2.89
N ASP A 233 -17.14 -17.20 -3.48
CA ASP A 233 -18.05 -18.14 -4.10
C ASP A 233 -18.97 -17.43 -5.11
N TYR A 234 -20.29 -17.53 -4.93
CA TYR A 234 -21.28 -16.90 -5.79
C TYR A 234 -21.40 -15.37 -5.62
N ASP A 235 -20.80 -14.78 -4.60
CA ASP A 235 -20.86 -13.33 -4.39
C ASP A 235 -19.86 -12.57 -5.31
N THR A 236 -20.27 -12.39 -6.55
CA THR A 236 -19.49 -11.65 -7.57
C THR A 236 -19.33 -10.17 -7.27
N SER A 237 -20.01 -9.63 -6.27
CA SER A 237 -19.80 -8.28 -5.75
C SER A 237 -18.58 -8.19 -4.82
N LEU A 238 -18.00 -9.33 -4.47
CA LEU A 238 -16.84 -9.47 -3.56
C LEU A 238 -17.11 -8.88 -2.16
N THR A 239 -18.37 -8.79 -1.76
CA THR A 239 -18.77 -8.19 -0.49
C THR A 239 -18.66 -9.17 0.67
N LYS A 240 -19.12 -10.41 0.47
CA LYS A 240 -19.21 -11.44 1.52
C LYS A 240 -18.23 -12.58 1.23
N PRO A 241 -17.30 -12.90 2.12
CA PRO A 241 -16.39 -14.03 1.97
C PRO A 241 -17.11 -15.35 2.31
N VAL A 242 -18.01 -15.78 1.41
CA VAL A 242 -18.98 -16.86 1.62
C VAL A 242 -18.33 -18.18 2.04
N ASN A 243 -17.22 -18.53 1.41
CA ASN A 243 -16.53 -19.78 1.74
C ASN A 243 -15.71 -19.67 3.03
N PHE A 244 -15.15 -18.49 3.33
CA PHE A 244 -14.48 -18.26 4.61
C PHE A 244 -15.44 -18.41 5.81
N TYR A 245 -16.73 -18.11 5.66
CA TYR A 245 -17.69 -18.36 6.74
C TYR A 245 -17.84 -19.84 7.08
N LYS A 246 -17.64 -20.73 6.12
CA LYS A 246 -17.98 -22.16 6.23
C LYS A 246 -16.77 -23.06 6.41
N THR A 247 -15.59 -22.62 5.96
CA THR A 247 -14.39 -23.42 5.84
C THR A 247 -13.26 -22.80 6.64
N GLU A 248 -12.43 -23.63 7.26
CA GLU A 248 -11.20 -23.20 7.94
C GLU A 248 -10.23 -22.61 6.92
N VAL A 249 -9.56 -21.49 7.30
CA VAL A 249 -8.80 -20.63 6.37
C VAL A 249 -7.65 -21.37 5.69
N LEU A 250 -6.91 -22.22 6.41
CA LEU A 250 -5.78 -22.97 5.82
C LEU A 250 -6.26 -24.12 4.92
N ALA A 251 -7.42 -24.73 5.23
CA ALA A 251 -8.05 -25.69 4.34
C ALA A 251 -8.50 -25.01 3.04
N LEU A 252 -9.06 -23.81 3.14
CA LEU A 252 -9.46 -23.02 1.97
C LEU A 252 -8.23 -22.66 1.11
N ALA A 253 -7.11 -22.28 1.72
CA ALA A 253 -5.88 -21.93 1.02
C ALA A 253 -5.20 -23.17 0.36
N ALA A 254 -5.53 -24.38 0.79
CA ALA A 254 -5.00 -25.63 0.22
C ALA A 254 -5.80 -26.13 -1.00
N GLU A 255 -6.96 -25.54 -1.28
CA GLU A 255 -7.76 -25.88 -2.46
C GLU A 255 -7.06 -25.49 -3.76
N HIS A 256 -7.48 -26.12 -4.85
CA HIS A 256 -6.98 -25.79 -6.19
C HIS A 256 -7.46 -24.38 -6.60
N GLN A 257 -6.53 -23.52 -6.99
CA GLN A 257 -6.78 -22.12 -7.36
C GLN A 257 -6.80 -21.92 -8.88
N LEU A 258 -7.77 -21.19 -9.39
CA LEU A 258 -7.77 -20.70 -10.76
C LEU A 258 -6.91 -19.44 -10.87
N CYS A 259 -5.69 -19.59 -11.35
CA CYS A 259 -4.68 -18.51 -11.41
C CYS A 259 -4.60 -17.82 -12.77
N ALA A 260 -5.66 -17.88 -13.60
CA ALA A 260 -5.68 -17.26 -14.92
C ALA A 260 -7.12 -16.89 -15.36
N ASN A 261 -7.20 -15.99 -16.33
CA ASN A 261 -8.43 -15.59 -17.03
C ASN A 261 -9.47 -14.86 -16.15
N GLN A 262 -9.04 -14.27 -15.04
CA GLN A 262 -9.87 -13.47 -14.14
C GLN A 262 -9.02 -12.38 -13.48
N VAL A 263 -9.67 -11.38 -12.87
CA VAL A 263 -8.98 -10.45 -11.97
C VAL A 263 -8.65 -11.20 -10.69
N PRO A 264 -7.36 -11.40 -10.37
CA PRO A 264 -6.98 -12.16 -9.20
C PRO A 264 -7.12 -11.37 -7.90
N ALA A 265 -7.29 -12.09 -6.81
CA ALA A 265 -7.19 -11.56 -5.45
C ALA A 265 -5.76 -11.68 -4.92
N GLY A 266 -5.53 -11.11 -3.72
CA GLY A 266 -4.30 -11.29 -2.98
C GLY A 266 -4.58 -11.28 -1.48
N PHE A 267 -4.87 -12.48 -0.91
CA PHE A 267 -5.15 -12.63 0.52
C PHE A 267 -4.18 -13.62 1.17
N ALA A 268 -3.54 -13.18 2.25
CA ALA A 268 -2.75 -14.04 3.12
C ALA A 268 -3.63 -14.76 4.14
N CYS A 269 -3.30 -16.01 4.43
CA CYS A 269 -4.05 -16.88 5.34
C CYS A 269 -3.20 -17.24 6.56
N ALA A 270 -3.78 -17.08 7.76
CA ALA A 270 -3.16 -17.53 9.00
C ALA A 270 -4.21 -18.11 9.96
N HIS A 271 -3.79 -19.05 10.81
CA HIS A 271 -4.59 -19.59 11.88
C HIS A 271 -3.70 -19.74 13.11
N GLU A 272 -3.99 -19.04 14.18
CA GLU A 272 -3.12 -18.93 15.36
C GLU A 272 -3.89 -18.89 16.67
N GLU A 273 -3.34 -19.53 17.71
CA GLU A 273 -3.74 -19.29 19.08
C GLU A 273 -3.03 -18.09 19.66
N ILE A 274 -3.74 -16.99 19.92
CA ILE A 274 -3.18 -15.72 20.34
C ILE A 274 -3.31 -15.54 21.85
N THR A 275 -2.18 -15.42 22.57
CA THR A 275 -2.14 -15.02 23.98
C THR A 275 -2.07 -13.49 24.10
N ASP A 276 -1.11 -12.86 23.43
CA ASP A 276 -0.89 -11.42 23.45
C ASP A 276 -1.25 -10.76 22.12
N SER A 277 -0.52 -11.09 21.06
CA SER A 277 -0.77 -10.57 19.72
C SER A 277 -0.27 -11.50 18.61
N HIS A 278 -0.89 -11.37 17.45
CA HIS A 278 -0.41 -11.92 16.18
C HIS A 278 -0.20 -10.79 15.18
N THR A 279 0.90 -10.85 14.42
CA THR A 279 1.22 -9.83 13.41
C THR A 279 1.52 -10.49 12.08
N ILE A 280 0.87 -10.00 11.03
CA ILE A 280 1.12 -10.33 9.63
C ILE A 280 1.84 -9.15 8.99
N TYR A 281 2.98 -9.41 8.36
CA TYR A 281 3.73 -8.45 7.56
C TYR A 281 3.54 -8.79 6.10
N SER A 282 2.99 -7.87 5.33
CA SER A 282 2.77 -8.02 3.89
C SER A 282 3.44 -6.93 3.10
N VAL A 283 3.99 -7.27 1.94
CA VAL A 283 4.49 -6.31 0.96
C VAL A 283 3.74 -6.55 -0.34
N TYR A 284 3.08 -5.50 -0.83
CA TYR A 284 2.42 -5.45 -2.12
C TYR A 284 3.21 -4.51 -3.01
N GLY A 285 3.66 -4.98 -4.16
CA GLY A 285 4.60 -4.18 -4.92
C GLY A 285 4.69 -4.52 -6.40
N GLN A 286 5.67 -3.90 -7.04
CA GLN A 286 6.03 -4.13 -8.44
C GLN A 286 7.53 -4.43 -8.53
N ALA A 287 7.88 -5.42 -9.31
CA ALA A 287 9.26 -5.79 -9.62
C ALA A 287 9.50 -5.84 -11.13
N GLY A 288 10.67 -5.40 -11.58
CA GLY A 288 11.04 -5.43 -12.98
C GLY A 288 11.22 -6.85 -13.54
N THR A 289 11.54 -7.82 -12.68
CA THR A 289 11.60 -9.25 -13.03
C THR A 289 11.15 -10.12 -11.88
N LYS A 290 10.71 -11.33 -12.18
CA LYS A 290 10.33 -12.34 -11.18
C LYS A 290 11.50 -12.74 -10.29
N GLU A 291 12.72 -12.85 -10.85
CA GLU A 291 13.93 -13.20 -10.10
C GLU A 291 14.29 -12.14 -9.05
N LEU A 292 14.07 -10.86 -9.37
CA LEU A 292 14.28 -9.78 -8.42
C LEU A 292 13.31 -9.91 -7.24
N PHE A 293 12.04 -10.19 -7.51
CA PHE A 293 11.03 -10.45 -6.47
C PHE A 293 11.40 -11.67 -5.61
N HIS A 294 11.74 -12.81 -6.23
CA HIS A 294 12.14 -14.01 -5.49
C HIS A 294 13.38 -13.78 -4.62
N THR A 295 14.37 -13.03 -5.13
CA THR A 295 15.55 -12.65 -4.35
C THR A 295 15.17 -11.85 -3.11
N PHE A 296 14.33 -10.83 -3.27
CA PHE A 296 13.80 -10.04 -2.16
C PHE A 296 13.03 -10.90 -1.16
N ALA A 297 12.06 -11.68 -1.62
CA ALA A 297 11.19 -12.49 -0.76
C ALA A 297 11.92 -13.61 0.01
N ASN A 298 13.12 -13.99 -0.43
CA ASN A 298 13.98 -14.97 0.22
C ASN A 298 15.12 -14.35 1.05
N ALA A 299 15.17 -13.02 1.19
CA ALA A 299 16.22 -12.33 1.93
C ALA A 299 16.03 -12.30 3.45
N GLY A 300 15.08 -13.07 4.00
CA GLY A 300 14.81 -13.16 5.44
C GLY A 300 13.91 -12.02 5.94
N LEU A 301 12.70 -11.97 5.41
CA LEU A 301 11.67 -11.02 5.82
C LEU A 301 11.04 -11.46 7.15
N ASP A 302 11.51 -10.94 8.27
CA ASP A 302 10.98 -11.20 9.61
C ASP A 302 10.58 -9.90 10.32
N ALA A 303 10.10 -9.99 11.55
CA ALA A 303 9.71 -8.82 12.34
C ALA A 303 10.86 -7.82 12.51
N ALA A 304 12.10 -8.28 12.65
CA ALA A 304 13.27 -7.40 12.80
C ALA A 304 13.59 -6.68 11.47
N TYR A 305 13.40 -7.35 10.33
CA TYR A 305 13.53 -6.74 9.03
C TYR A 305 12.52 -5.58 8.87
N PHE A 306 11.24 -5.81 9.15
CA PHE A 306 10.21 -4.77 9.00
C PHE A 306 10.36 -3.63 10.01
N ALA A 307 10.79 -3.91 11.24
CA ALA A 307 11.09 -2.86 12.21
C ALA A 307 12.23 -1.95 11.72
N ARG A 308 13.32 -2.53 11.22
CA ARG A 308 14.43 -1.77 10.63
C ARG A 308 13.97 -0.95 9.41
N LYS A 309 13.14 -1.53 8.52
CA LYS A 309 12.61 -0.80 7.36
C LYS A 309 11.70 0.36 7.75
N HIS A 310 10.94 0.22 8.82
CA HIS A 310 10.14 1.31 9.36
C HIS A 310 11.03 2.43 9.92
N GLU A 311 12.08 2.08 10.68
CA GLU A 311 13.09 3.05 11.15
C GLU A 311 13.81 3.75 10.00
N GLU A 312 14.17 3.03 8.93
CA GLU A 312 14.76 3.61 7.72
C GLU A 312 13.78 4.61 7.05
N ASN A 313 12.49 4.27 6.96
CA ASN A 313 11.46 5.16 6.43
C ASN A 313 11.35 6.45 7.24
N ASP A 314 11.31 6.36 8.56
CA ASP A 314 11.29 7.51 9.46
C ASP A 314 12.55 8.38 9.33
N ALA A 315 13.73 7.74 9.24
CA ALA A 315 15.00 8.44 9.08
C ALA A 315 15.05 9.26 7.80
N ILE A 316 14.61 8.71 6.67
CA ILE A 316 14.56 9.42 5.38
C ILE A 316 13.66 10.66 5.46
N ILE A 317 12.47 10.50 6.02
CA ILE A 317 11.52 11.60 6.15
C ILE A 317 12.00 12.67 7.11
N ASN A 318 12.60 12.29 8.22
CA ASN A 318 13.14 13.24 9.19
C ASN A 318 14.35 14.00 8.62
N GLU A 319 15.24 13.35 7.88
CA GLU A 319 16.37 14.01 7.19
C GLU A 319 15.87 15.11 6.27
N LEU A 320 14.85 14.84 5.46
CA LEU A 320 14.23 15.84 4.58
C LEU A 320 13.56 16.96 5.37
N ALA A 321 12.71 16.60 6.34
CA ALA A 321 11.93 17.57 7.11
C ALA A 321 12.79 18.46 8.02
N ASP A 322 13.91 17.97 8.50
CA ASP A 322 14.85 18.74 9.35
C ASP A 322 15.59 19.84 8.59
N THR A 323 15.57 19.82 7.26
CA THR A 323 16.07 20.95 6.44
C THR A 323 15.38 22.27 6.82
N ILE A 324 14.11 22.22 7.27
CA ILE A 324 13.32 23.40 7.67
C ILE A 324 12.85 23.29 9.14
N ALA A 325 13.59 22.57 9.98
CA ALA A 325 13.21 22.42 11.38
C ALA A 325 13.05 23.79 12.07
N THR A 326 11.88 24.03 12.63
CA THR A 326 11.57 25.22 13.44
C THR A 326 11.23 24.77 14.86
N THR A 327 11.46 25.66 15.82
CA THR A 327 11.03 25.50 17.22
C THR A 327 10.42 26.81 17.66
N THR A 328 9.12 26.90 17.57
CA THR A 328 8.37 28.12 17.92
C THR A 328 7.49 27.88 19.16
N ALA A 329 6.72 28.89 19.54
CA ALA A 329 5.74 28.75 20.62
C ALA A 329 4.49 27.92 20.18
N ASP A 330 4.35 27.64 18.89
CA ASP A 330 3.23 26.88 18.32
C ASP A 330 3.73 25.59 17.66
N PRO A 331 3.61 24.45 18.33
CA PRO A 331 4.04 23.16 17.78
C PRO A 331 3.23 22.74 16.54
N VAL A 332 2.01 23.25 16.36
CA VAL A 332 1.21 22.99 15.16
C VAL A 332 1.83 23.68 13.94
N PHE A 333 2.32 24.92 14.13
CA PHE A 333 3.05 25.63 13.10
C PHE A 333 4.36 24.90 12.72
N ASP A 334 5.09 24.41 13.70
CA ASP A 334 6.35 23.67 13.45
C ASP A 334 6.08 22.39 12.65
N ALA A 335 5.03 21.64 13.00
CA ALA A 335 4.61 20.46 12.23
C ALA A 335 4.13 20.81 10.82
N TYR A 336 3.39 21.92 10.67
CA TYR A 336 2.92 22.42 9.37
C TYR A 336 4.09 22.80 8.45
N CYS A 337 5.14 23.43 8.97
CA CYS A 337 6.34 23.77 8.20
C CYS A 337 6.99 22.50 7.62
N LYS A 338 7.18 21.46 8.43
CA LYS A 338 7.76 20.18 7.99
C LYS A 338 6.91 19.52 6.90
N GLN A 339 5.60 19.42 7.11
CA GLN A 339 4.68 18.83 6.14
C GLN A 339 4.65 19.59 4.81
N THR A 340 4.61 20.92 4.87
CA THR A 340 4.63 21.79 3.68
C THR A 340 5.93 21.65 2.91
N TYR A 341 7.06 21.51 3.62
CA TYR A 341 8.35 21.30 2.97
C TYR A 341 8.42 19.96 2.22
N ILE A 342 7.91 18.89 2.82
CA ILE A 342 7.82 17.58 2.13
C ILE A 342 6.97 17.69 0.85
N ASP A 343 5.84 18.39 0.89
CA ASP A 343 5.03 18.65 -0.31
C ASP A 343 5.82 19.43 -1.38
N ASN A 344 6.61 20.43 -0.98
CA ASN A 344 7.50 21.17 -1.88
C ASN A 344 8.58 20.27 -2.50
N VAL A 345 9.18 19.37 -1.73
CA VAL A 345 10.16 18.38 -2.22
C VAL A 345 9.55 17.52 -3.32
N LEU A 346 8.33 17.04 -3.13
CA LEU A 346 7.64 16.23 -4.12
C LEU A 346 7.30 17.01 -5.41
N ARG A 347 7.14 18.33 -5.33
CA ARG A 347 6.82 19.19 -6.48
C ARG A 347 8.06 19.70 -7.22
N GLY A 348 9.11 20.08 -6.48
CA GLY A 348 10.32 20.69 -7.02
C GLY A 348 11.57 19.83 -7.01
N GLY A 349 11.54 18.79 -6.22
CA GLY A 349 12.68 17.93 -5.91
C GLY A 349 13.49 18.41 -4.71
N TYR A 350 14.24 17.49 -4.11
CA TYR A 350 15.21 17.76 -3.07
C TYR A 350 16.61 17.91 -3.71
N PRO A 351 17.33 19.04 -3.50
CA PRO A 351 18.61 19.27 -4.12
C PRO A 351 19.72 18.42 -3.47
N VAL A 352 20.40 17.64 -4.25
CA VAL A 352 21.57 16.85 -3.85
C VAL A 352 22.80 17.38 -4.57
N LYS A 353 23.84 17.75 -3.82
CA LYS A 353 25.10 18.23 -4.38
C LYS A 353 25.98 17.06 -4.79
N LEU A 354 26.27 16.97 -6.08
CA LEU A 354 27.16 15.97 -6.65
C LEU A 354 28.62 16.47 -6.70
N PRO A 355 29.62 15.57 -6.88
CA PRO A 355 31.01 15.95 -7.16
C PRO A 355 31.10 16.92 -8.34
N GLY A 356 31.99 17.88 -8.25
CA GLY A 356 32.17 18.92 -9.28
C GLY A 356 31.20 20.11 -9.16
N GLY A 357 30.36 20.16 -8.11
CA GLY A 357 29.48 21.28 -7.86
C GLY A 357 28.14 21.22 -8.62
N HIS A 358 27.85 20.11 -9.29
CA HIS A 358 26.56 19.89 -9.94
C HIS A 358 25.46 19.62 -8.90
N ILE A 359 24.26 20.14 -9.16
CA ILE A 359 23.09 19.92 -8.31
C ILE A 359 22.13 19.01 -9.05
N PHE A 360 21.71 17.95 -8.38
CA PHE A 360 20.75 16.97 -8.87
C PHE A 360 19.53 16.99 -7.95
N TYR A 361 18.32 16.94 -8.53
CA TYR A 361 17.08 16.98 -7.77
C TYR A 361 16.44 15.61 -7.74
N VAL A 362 16.17 15.11 -6.54
CA VAL A 362 15.54 13.79 -6.30
C VAL A 362 14.12 13.95 -5.78
N TYR A 363 13.32 12.89 -5.83
CA TYR A 363 11.94 12.82 -5.34
C TYR A 363 10.91 13.69 -6.08
N SER A 364 11.30 14.46 -7.08
CA SER A 364 10.37 15.22 -7.89
C SER A 364 9.41 14.30 -8.63
N ARG A 365 8.13 14.65 -8.65
CA ARG A 365 7.09 13.93 -9.39
C ARG A 365 6.06 14.89 -9.98
N LYS A 366 5.34 14.42 -10.98
CA LYS A 366 4.17 15.11 -11.48
C LYS A 366 2.97 14.79 -10.59
N HIS A 367 2.46 15.79 -9.91
CA HIS A 367 1.27 15.65 -9.09
C HIS A 367 0.01 15.58 -9.94
N GLY A 368 -0.93 14.76 -9.50
CA GLY A 368 -2.31 14.74 -9.93
C GLY A 368 -3.23 15.17 -8.78
N ASP A 369 -4.48 15.34 -9.12
CA ASP A 369 -5.55 15.68 -8.19
C ASP A 369 -6.52 14.48 -8.13
N VAL A 370 -6.47 13.71 -7.06
CA VAL A 370 -7.29 12.50 -6.89
C VAL A 370 -8.79 12.79 -6.85
N GLU A 371 -9.18 14.05 -6.63
CA GLU A 371 -10.59 14.46 -6.64
C GLU A 371 -11.16 14.62 -8.06
N ARG A 372 -10.33 14.56 -9.09
CA ARG A 372 -10.73 14.77 -10.48
C ARG A 372 -10.34 13.62 -11.39
N ASP A 373 -11.15 13.33 -12.39
CA ASP A 373 -10.93 12.24 -13.34
C ASP A 373 -9.72 12.44 -14.28
N TYR A 374 -9.25 13.67 -14.44
CA TYR A 374 -8.14 13.98 -15.34
C TYR A 374 -6.77 14.00 -14.66
N ASN A 375 -6.58 13.19 -13.69
CA ASN A 375 -5.32 13.11 -12.97
C ASN A 375 -4.15 12.67 -13.83
N PHE A 376 -3.04 13.39 -13.73
CA PHE A 376 -1.79 13.14 -14.43
C PHE A 376 -0.62 13.00 -13.47
N PHE A 377 -0.79 12.32 -12.36
CA PHE A 377 0.37 12.01 -11.55
C PHE A 377 1.30 11.06 -12.29
N SER A 378 2.59 11.26 -12.15
CA SER A 378 3.63 10.42 -12.74
C SER A 378 4.89 10.48 -11.89
N MET A 379 5.51 9.34 -11.68
CA MET A 379 6.85 9.16 -11.14
C MET A 379 7.49 7.96 -11.82
N LEU A 380 8.79 7.98 -11.99
CA LEU A 380 9.49 6.83 -12.54
C LEU A 380 9.69 5.77 -11.44
N PRO A 381 9.52 4.47 -11.74
CA PRO A 381 9.73 3.38 -10.79
C PRO A 381 11.23 3.03 -10.72
N GLU A 382 12.07 4.01 -10.49
CA GLU A 382 13.52 3.89 -10.45
C GLU A 382 14.09 4.67 -9.27
N TYR A 383 15.36 4.43 -9.00
CA TYR A 383 16.09 5.17 -7.98
C TYR A 383 16.03 6.67 -8.23
N TYR A 384 16.06 7.44 -7.16
CA TYR A 384 15.97 8.91 -7.17
C TYR A 384 14.59 9.47 -7.50
N SER A 385 13.63 8.66 -7.92
CA SER A 385 12.22 9.07 -8.11
C SER A 385 12.06 10.41 -8.83
N GLN A 386 12.65 10.53 -10.02
CA GLN A 386 12.49 11.70 -10.87
C GLN A 386 11.23 11.56 -11.72
N GLY A 387 10.10 11.99 -11.19
CA GLY A 387 8.89 12.14 -12.01
C GLY A 387 8.97 13.37 -12.92
N ASN A 388 8.15 13.36 -13.96
CA ASN A 388 7.94 14.50 -14.82
C ASN A 388 7.16 15.60 -14.07
N GLY A 389 7.83 16.45 -13.31
CA GLY A 389 7.20 17.56 -12.59
C GLY A 389 6.37 18.47 -13.50
N ASN A 390 5.34 19.10 -12.96
CA ASN A 390 4.63 20.16 -13.66
C ASN A 390 5.54 21.37 -13.77
N PHE A 391 5.68 21.93 -14.96
CA PHE A 391 6.53 23.10 -15.23
C PHE A 391 6.26 24.26 -14.26
N ARG A 392 5.01 24.55 -13.99
CA ARG A 392 4.61 25.58 -13.03
C ARG A 392 5.09 25.27 -11.61
N ASP A 393 4.81 24.06 -11.14
CA ASP A 393 5.09 23.66 -9.76
C ASP A 393 6.60 23.60 -9.50
N VAL A 394 7.37 23.05 -10.44
CA VAL A 394 8.83 23.02 -10.36
C VAL A 394 9.41 24.44 -10.27
N ASN A 395 8.99 25.36 -11.16
CA ASN A 395 9.52 26.72 -11.16
C ASN A 395 9.12 27.52 -9.91
N GLN A 396 7.91 27.31 -9.38
CA GLN A 396 7.48 27.97 -8.15
C GLN A 396 8.29 27.52 -6.93
N ASN A 397 8.53 26.24 -6.80
CA ASN A 397 9.20 25.66 -5.63
C ASN A 397 10.71 25.93 -5.66
N ARG A 398 11.36 25.83 -6.82
CA ARG A 398 12.81 26.07 -6.96
C ARG A 398 13.22 27.50 -6.63
N ARG A 399 12.34 28.46 -6.75
CA ARG A 399 12.66 29.84 -6.31
C ARG A 399 12.95 29.94 -4.82
N SER A 400 12.47 28.99 -4.04
CA SER A 400 12.67 28.95 -2.58
C SER A 400 13.92 28.17 -2.18
N ASP A 401 14.53 27.39 -3.09
CA ASP A 401 15.72 26.53 -2.79
C ASP A 401 16.86 27.30 -2.19
N ILE A 402 17.09 28.54 -2.65
CA ILE A 402 18.14 29.44 -2.14
C ILE A 402 18.02 29.75 -0.63
N TYR A 403 16.84 29.58 -0.05
CA TYR A 403 16.61 29.77 1.39
C TYR A 403 16.90 28.54 2.21
N PHE A 404 16.85 27.35 1.62
CA PHE A 404 16.97 26.08 2.30
C PHE A 404 18.29 25.37 2.00
N ALA A 405 18.86 25.62 0.82
CA ALA A 405 20.08 24.97 0.36
C ALA A 405 21.07 26.02 -0.16
N ASN A 406 22.01 26.40 0.68
CA ASN A 406 23.00 27.45 0.41
C ASN A 406 24.00 27.16 -0.72
N PHE A 407 23.92 25.98 -1.30
CA PHE A 407 24.77 25.51 -2.40
C PHE A 407 24.03 25.49 -3.76
N VAL A 408 22.75 25.85 -3.78
CA VAL A 408 21.91 25.93 -4.99
C VAL A 408 22.15 27.24 -5.73
#